data_a0961650375ea3ad604a50ddb36744b3
#
_entry.id   a0961650375ea3ad604a50ddb36744b3
#
_cell.length_a   1.000
_cell.length_b   1.000
_cell.length_c   1.000
_cell.angle_alpha   90.00
_cell.angle_beta   90.00
_cell.angle_gamma   90.00
#
_symmetry.space_group_name_H-M   'P 1'
#
loop_
_entity.id
_entity.type
_entity.pdbx_description
1 polymer ?
#
loop_
_entity_poly.entity_id
_entity_poly.type
_entity_poly.pdbx_seq_one_letter_code
_entity_poly.pdbx_strand_id
1 'polypeptide(L)'
;MFDLLLRRARLVDDTLTDIAIQDGKIAALGEISAPSRKTIELNGKVYVSAGWIDSHVHCYPNSPIYHDEPDSVGIATGVTTVIDAGSTGADDVDDFYQLTRKAATEVYALLNISRVGLIAQNELANMANIDAAAVKQAVQRHPDFIVGLKARMSSSVVGENGITPLARAKAIQQENDDLPLMVHIGNNPPNLDEIADLLSSGDIITHCYNGKPNRILNPAGELRSSITRALQRGVRLDVGHGTASFSFEVARRAIALGILPHTISSDIYCRNRIDGPVRSLALVMSKFLAIGMTLPQVIDCVTVSAAEGLRLSRKGRLEVGFNADLTLFRLEHRPTLLVDAEKESLQADNILVPLAAIRAGKGYLTEQGSAEHAFDF
;
A
#
# COMPACT_ATOMS: atom_id res chain seq x y z
N MET A 1 -1.83 -27.38 21.67
CA MET A 1 -1.99 -26.11 22.48
C MET A 1 -1.52 -24.97 21.62
N PHE A 2 -2.38 -24.02 21.34
CA PHE A 2 -2.05 -22.88 20.49
C PHE A 2 -1.09 -21.88 21.18
N ASP A 3 -0.36 -21.09 20.41
CA ASP A 3 0.50 -20.05 20.97
C ASP A 3 -0.30 -18.85 21.46
N LEU A 4 -1.28 -18.41 20.67
CA LEU A 4 -2.16 -17.29 20.96
C LEU A 4 -3.58 -17.61 20.51
N LEU A 5 -4.56 -17.22 21.33
CA LEU A 5 -5.98 -17.29 21.00
C LEU A 5 -6.61 -15.92 21.18
N LEU A 6 -7.16 -15.37 20.10
CA LEU A 6 -7.98 -14.17 20.13
C LEU A 6 -9.45 -14.62 20.21
N ARG A 7 -10.11 -14.31 21.32
CA ARG A 7 -11.51 -14.68 21.53
C ARG A 7 -12.46 -13.57 21.14
N ARG A 8 -13.56 -13.97 20.51
CA ARG A 8 -14.64 -13.08 20.12
C ARG A 8 -14.15 -11.85 19.35
N ALA A 9 -13.29 -12.10 18.38
CA ALA A 9 -12.88 -11.11 17.40
C ALA A 9 -14.08 -10.73 16.53
N ARG A 10 -14.27 -9.44 16.26
CA ARG A 10 -15.29 -8.93 15.34
C ARG A 10 -14.68 -8.81 13.96
N LEU A 11 -15.25 -9.49 12.99
CA LEU A 11 -14.85 -9.38 11.59
C LEU A 11 -15.52 -8.18 10.92
N VAL A 12 -15.02 -7.79 9.75
CA VAL A 12 -15.52 -6.60 9.03
C VAL A 12 -16.97 -6.73 8.52
N ASP A 13 -17.51 -7.96 8.50
CA ASP A 13 -18.91 -8.26 8.23
C ASP A 13 -19.77 -8.35 9.50
N ASP A 14 -19.22 -7.92 10.63
CA ASP A 14 -19.82 -7.95 11.97
C ASP A 14 -20.02 -9.33 12.59
N THR A 15 -19.56 -10.40 11.96
CA THR A 15 -19.54 -11.73 12.57
C THR A 15 -18.50 -11.83 13.68
N LEU A 16 -18.75 -12.69 14.67
CA LEU A 16 -17.82 -12.95 15.76
C LEU A 16 -17.18 -14.32 15.58
N THR A 17 -15.87 -14.39 15.79
CA THR A 17 -15.10 -15.63 15.69
C THR A 17 -13.94 -15.63 16.66
N ASP A 18 -13.46 -16.83 17.04
CA ASP A 18 -12.17 -16.97 17.68
C ASP A 18 -11.11 -17.21 16.58
N ILE A 19 -9.90 -16.76 16.83
CA ILE A 19 -8.75 -16.92 15.93
C ILE A 19 -7.62 -17.53 16.73
N ALA A 20 -7.21 -18.75 16.39
CA ALA A 20 -6.07 -19.42 16.99
C ALA A 20 -4.83 -19.31 16.11
N ILE A 21 -3.71 -19.00 16.74
CA ILE A 21 -2.41 -18.84 16.10
C ILE A 21 -1.45 -19.89 16.66
N GLN A 22 -0.71 -20.53 15.77
CA GLN A 22 0.36 -21.45 16.10
C GLN A 22 1.47 -21.37 15.06
N ASP A 23 2.71 -21.35 15.53
CA ASP A 23 3.91 -21.32 14.69
C ASP A 23 3.86 -20.21 13.62
N GLY A 24 3.36 -19.02 14.02
CA GLY A 24 3.25 -17.84 13.16
C GLY A 24 2.17 -17.92 12.08
N LYS A 25 1.26 -18.89 12.16
CA LYS A 25 0.17 -19.09 11.19
C LYS A 25 -1.19 -19.12 11.87
N ILE A 26 -2.23 -18.79 11.10
CA ILE A 26 -3.61 -19.01 11.51
C ILE A 26 -3.84 -20.52 11.53
N ALA A 27 -4.08 -21.07 12.71
CA ALA A 27 -4.23 -22.52 12.93
C ALA A 27 -5.70 -22.96 12.95
N ALA A 28 -6.60 -22.12 13.45
CA ALA A 28 -8.04 -22.38 13.48
C ALA A 28 -8.86 -21.11 13.52
N LEU A 29 -10.08 -21.18 13.02
CA LEU A 29 -11.10 -20.13 13.04
C LEU A 29 -12.43 -20.75 13.50
N GLY A 30 -13.28 -19.96 14.17
CA GLY A 30 -14.58 -20.41 14.63
C GLY A 30 -14.67 -20.47 16.15
N GLU A 31 -15.52 -21.32 16.69
CA GLU A 31 -15.62 -21.53 18.13
C GLU A 31 -14.52 -22.50 18.58
N ILE A 32 -13.60 -22.03 19.45
CA ILE A 32 -12.40 -22.77 19.82
C ILE A 32 -12.40 -23.04 21.32
N SER A 33 -12.47 -24.31 21.70
CA SER A 33 -12.38 -24.78 23.08
C SER A 33 -10.98 -25.27 23.49
N ALA A 34 -10.10 -25.47 22.53
CA ALA A 34 -8.75 -25.97 22.78
C ALA A 34 -7.89 -24.96 23.55
N PRO A 35 -6.95 -25.40 24.41
CA PRO A 35 -6.13 -24.51 25.23
C PRO A 35 -5.09 -23.76 24.37
N SER A 36 -4.73 -22.58 24.86
CA SER A 36 -3.64 -21.75 24.31
C SER A 36 -2.66 -21.35 25.42
N ARG A 37 -1.46 -20.98 25.01
CA ARG A 37 -0.45 -20.43 25.94
C ARG A 37 -0.88 -19.05 26.42
N LYS A 38 -1.48 -18.27 25.52
CA LYS A 38 -2.00 -16.94 25.80
C LYS A 38 -3.37 -16.77 25.16
N THR A 39 -4.28 -16.13 25.89
CA THR A 39 -5.61 -15.79 25.39
C THR A 39 -5.85 -14.30 25.58
N ILE A 40 -6.34 -13.64 24.53
CA ILE A 40 -6.77 -12.24 24.55
C ILE A 40 -8.26 -12.21 24.26
N GLU A 41 -9.03 -11.66 25.20
CA GLU A 41 -10.47 -11.50 25.08
C GLU A 41 -10.81 -10.16 24.41
N LEU A 42 -11.42 -10.18 23.24
CA LEU A 42 -11.76 -8.99 22.46
C LEU A 42 -13.20 -8.55 22.66
N ASN A 43 -14.01 -9.39 23.31
CA ASN A 43 -15.40 -9.09 23.71
C ASN A 43 -16.34 -8.65 22.57
N GLY A 44 -16.02 -8.96 21.31
CA GLY A 44 -16.77 -8.52 20.15
C GLY A 44 -16.69 -7.01 19.88
N LYS A 45 -15.76 -6.28 20.53
CA LYS A 45 -15.62 -4.82 20.43
C LYS A 45 -14.48 -4.38 19.53
N VAL A 46 -13.56 -5.27 19.25
CA VAL A 46 -12.36 -5.01 18.44
C VAL A 46 -12.49 -5.73 17.10
N TYR A 47 -12.38 -4.98 16.03
CA TYR A 47 -12.28 -5.56 14.70
C TYR A 47 -10.93 -6.23 14.51
N VAL A 48 -10.96 -7.38 13.85
CA VAL A 48 -9.75 -8.07 13.40
C VAL A 48 -9.87 -8.35 11.91
N SER A 49 -8.89 -7.92 11.16
CA SER A 49 -8.72 -8.26 9.75
C SER A 49 -7.39 -8.96 9.53
N ALA A 50 -7.18 -9.50 8.33
CA ALA A 50 -5.83 -9.78 7.87
C ALA A 50 -4.96 -8.53 8.04
N GLY A 51 -3.68 -8.71 8.28
CA GLY A 51 -2.76 -7.59 8.48
C GLY A 51 -2.77 -6.62 7.32
N TRP A 52 -2.85 -5.33 7.63
CA TRP A 52 -2.88 -4.30 6.60
C TRP A 52 -1.57 -4.25 5.84
N ILE A 53 -1.71 -4.09 4.53
CA ILE A 53 -0.62 -3.98 3.56
C ILE A 53 -0.69 -2.57 2.96
N ASP A 54 0.32 -1.76 3.19
CA ASP A 54 0.49 -0.48 2.50
C ASP A 54 1.34 -0.71 1.25
N SER A 55 0.68 -0.74 0.10
CA SER A 55 1.30 -1.10 -1.18
C SER A 55 2.14 0.02 -1.81
N HIS A 56 2.25 1.18 -1.16
CA HIS A 56 3.04 2.30 -1.67
C HIS A 56 3.54 3.16 -0.51
N VAL A 57 4.78 2.91 -0.11
CA VAL A 57 5.48 3.72 0.90
C VAL A 57 6.90 4.05 0.42
N HIS A 58 7.56 4.97 1.11
CA HIS A 58 8.97 5.26 0.95
C HIS A 58 9.65 5.16 2.32
N CYS A 59 10.25 4.00 2.58
CA CYS A 59 10.83 3.67 3.89
C CYS A 59 12.29 3.19 3.81
N TYR A 60 12.99 3.56 2.75
CA TYR A 60 14.44 3.37 2.70
C TYR A 60 15.13 4.50 3.49
N PRO A 61 15.73 4.18 4.66
CA PRO A 61 16.25 5.22 5.57
C PRO A 61 17.35 6.08 4.96
N ASN A 62 18.13 5.53 4.05
CA ASN A 62 19.25 6.22 3.39
C ASN A 62 18.85 6.96 2.11
N SER A 63 17.57 7.01 1.76
CA SER A 63 17.11 7.82 0.64
C SER A 63 17.31 9.32 0.95
N PRO A 64 17.90 10.10 0.03
CA PRO A 64 18.17 11.51 0.31
C PRO A 64 16.94 12.41 0.30
N ILE A 65 15.86 11.99 -0.37
CA ILE A 65 14.67 12.82 -0.58
C ILE A 65 13.47 12.25 0.16
N TYR A 66 13.11 11.00 -0.13
CA TYR A 66 11.94 10.32 0.41
C TYR A 66 12.42 9.17 1.30
N HIS A 67 12.53 9.41 2.59
CA HIS A 67 13.01 8.43 3.55
C HIS A 67 12.08 8.30 4.75
N ASP A 68 12.11 7.15 5.36
CA ASP A 68 11.53 6.86 6.68
C ASP A 68 12.08 5.52 7.19
N GLU A 69 11.69 5.15 8.40
CA GLU A 69 11.98 3.85 8.98
C GLU A 69 10.79 2.90 8.73
N PRO A 70 11.03 1.64 8.30
CA PRO A 70 9.95 0.69 8.05
C PRO A 70 8.97 0.55 9.21
N ASP A 71 9.46 0.45 10.44
CA ASP A 71 8.60 0.25 11.61
C ASP A 71 7.78 1.49 11.97
N SER A 72 8.25 2.69 11.63
CA SER A 72 7.51 3.94 11.84
C SER A 72 6.29 4.08 10.93
N VAL A 73 6.35 3.54 9.72
CA VAL A 73 5.24 3.57 8.75
C VAL A 73 4.46 2.26 8.72
N GLY A 74 4.99 1.21 9.30
CA GLY A 74 4.44 -0.14 9.34
C GLY A 74 3.85 -0.49 10.70
N ILE A 75 4.55 -1.37 11.41
CA ILE A 75 4.03 -2.06 12.60
C ILE A 75 3.53 -1.11 13.70
N ALA A 76 4.21 0.02 13.90
CA ALA A 76 3.83 1.03 14.89
C ALA A 76 2.47 1.69 14.60
N THR A 77 1.99 1.59 13.36
CA THR A 77 0.71 2.17 12.90
C THR A 77 -0.36 1.13 12.61
N GLY A 78 -0.12 -0.13 12.95
CA GLY A 78 -1.05 -1.23 12.71
C GLY A 78 -0.89 -1.92 11.34
N VAL A 79 0.09 -1.52 10.56
CA VAL A 79 0.39 -2.07 9.23
C VAL A 79 1.45 -3.17 9.37
N THR A 80 1.15 -4.39 8.95
CA THR A 80 2.06 -5.54 9.09
C THR A 80 3.06 -5.67 7.96
N THR A 81 2.70 -5.18 6.79
CA THR A 81 3.49 -5.30 5.56
C THR A 81 3.49 -3.98 4.80
N VAL A 82 4.65 -3.53 4.38
CA VAL A 82 4.82 -2.34 3.54
C VAL A 82 5.59 -2.67 2.26
N ILE A 83 5.23 -1.98 1.18
CA ILE A 83 5.90 -2.11 -0.11
C ILE A 83 6.55 -0.78 -0.43
N ASP A 84 7.86 -0.73 -0.41
CA ASP A 84 8.59 0.46 -0.85
C ASP A 84 8.47 0.61 -2.36
N ALA A 85 7.96 1.74 -2.80
CA ALA A 85 7.61 1.96 -4.20
C ALA A 85 8.73 2.70 -4.96
N GLY A 86 9.86 2.06 -5.10
CA GLY A 86 10.94 2.53 -5.97
C GLY A 86 11.86 3.55 -5.34
N SER A 87 11.97 3.61 -4.01
CA SER A 87 13.01 4.42 -3.36
C SER A 87 14.40 3.97 -3.79
N THR A 88 14.59 2.67 -4.00
CA THR A 88 15.86 2.08 -4.45
C THR A 88 15.78 1.58 -5.89
N GLY A 89 16.89 1.69 -6.59
CA GLY A 89 17.18 1.00 -7.84
C GLY A 89 18.24 -0.08 -7.64
N ALA A 90 18.80 -0.58 -8.73
CA ALA A 90 19.76 -1.67 -8.67
C ALA A 90 21.05 -1.32 -7.89
N ASP A 91 21.41 -0.02 -7.80
CA ASP A 91 22.63 0.42 -7.14
C ASP A 91 22.58 0.33 -5.62
N ASP A 92 21.39 0.49 -5.02
CA ASP A 92 21.25 0.61 -3.55
C ASP A 92 20.23 -0.35 -2.94
N VAL A 93 19.57 -1.20 -3.72
CA VAL A 93 18.60 -2.17 -3.20
C VAL A 93 19.24 -3.19 -2.24
N ASP A 94 20.50 -3.53 -2.42
CA ASP A 94 21.19 -4.46 -1.52
C ASP A 94 21.33 -3.87 -0.10
N ASP A 95 21.68 -2.58 0.01
CA ASP A 95 21.71 -1.86 1.28
C ASP A 95 20.31 -1.83 1.93
N PHE A 96 19.29 -1.49 1.16
CA PHE A 96 17.93 -1.48 1.66
C PHE A 96 17.50 -2.85 2.16
N TYR A 97 17.76 -3.90 1.40
CA TYR A 97 17.46 -5.28 1.83
C TYR A 97 18.08 -5.59 3.19
N GLN A 98 19.36 -5.25 3.41
CA GLN A 98 20.03 -5.50 4.69
C GLN A 98 19.37 -4.71 5.85
N LEU A 99 18.98 -3.46 5.61
CA LEU A 99 18.30 -2.65 6.62
C LEU A 99 16.93 -3.24 7.02
N THR A 100 16.19 -3.78 6.06
CA THR A 100 14.86 -4.36 6.32
C THR A 100 14.91 -5.64 7.17
N ARG A 101 16.07 -6.32 7.22
CA ARG A 101 16.24 -7.55 8.02
C ARG A 101 16.09 -7.32 9.52
N LYS A 102 16.20 -6.09 9.97
CA LYS A 102 16.08 -5.69 11.38
C LYS A 102 14.67 -5.19 11.73
N ALA A 103 13.82 -4.94 10.75
CA ALA A 103 12.50 -4.41 10.96
C ALA A 103 11.53 -5.48 11.51
N ALA A 104 10.64 -5.06 12.40
CA ALA A 104 9.51 -5.88 12.83
C ALA A 104 8.42 -5.93 11.74
N THR A 105 8.26 -4.86 10.98
CA THR A 105 7.41 -4.79 9.79
C THR A 105 7.98 -5.65 8.67
N GLU A 106 7.13 -6.37 7.96
CA GLU A 106 7.57 -7.05 6.74
C GLU A 106 7.66 -6.06 5.58
N VAL A 107 8.81 -6.03 4.91
CA VAL A 107 9.11 -5.08 3.85
C VAL A 107 9.39 -5.80 2.55
N TYR A 108 8.72 -5.35 1.48
CA TYR A 108 9.05 -5.69 0.11
C TYR A 108 9.38 -4.42 -0.67
N ALA A 109 9.96 -4.57 -1.85
CA ALA A 109 10.31 -3.46 -2.71
C ALA A 109 9.76 -3.65 -4.13
N LEU A 110 9.28 -2.55 -4.71
CA LEU A 110 9.21 -2.38 -6.16
C LEU A 110 10.52 -1.71 -6.56
N LEU A 111 11.28 -2.37 -7.43
CA LEU A 111 12.57 -1.84 -7.87
C LEU A 111 12.36 -0.71 -8.86
N ASN A 112 12.95 0.47 -8.59
CA ASN A 112 12.96 1.55 -9.58
C ASN A 112 13.70 1.09 -10.85
N ILE A 113 13.11 1.33 -12.01
CA ILE A 113 13.77 1.00 -13.27
C ILE A 113 15.04 1.82 -13.52
N SER A 114 15.15 2.99 -12.91
CA SER A 114 16.41 3.73 -12.84
C SER A 114 17.30 3.10 -11.78
N ARG A 115 18.50 2.70 -12.16
CA ARG A 115 19.46 2.07 -11.26
C ARG A 115 19.81 2.93 -10.02
N VAL A 116 19.69 4.25 -10.16
CA VAL A 116 19.99 5.20 -9.07
C VAL A 116 18.87 5.38 -8.05
N GLY A 117 17.66 4.91 -8.34
CA GLY A 117 16.51 5.13 -7.46
C GLY A 117 16.15 6.60 -7.29
N LEU A 118 15.55 6.93 -6.15
CA LEU A 118 15.09 8.30 -5.83
C LEU A 118 16.19 9.13 -5.16
N ILE A 119 17.31 9.35 -5.85
CA ILE A 119 18.38 10.24 -5.36
C ILE A 119 18.12 11.71 -5.69
N ALA A 120 17.26 11.97 -6.69
CA ALA A 120 16.79 13.27 -7.12
C ALA A 120 15.38 13.16 -7.69
N GLN A 121 14.79 14.27 -8.14
CA GLN A 121 13.41 14.26 -8.68
C GLN A 121 13.32 13.86 -10.16
N ASN A 122 14.43 13.56 -10.82
CA ASN A 122 14.54 13.37 -12.27
C ASN A 122 15.26 12.06 -12.65
N GLU A 123 15.00 11.00 -11.92
CA GLU A 123 15.70 9.71 -12.08
C GLU A 123 15.56 9.04 -13.45
N LEU A 124 14.60 9.46 -14.27
CA LEU A 124 14.39 8.95 -15.63
C LEU A 124 14.82 9.93 -16.73
N ALA A 125 15.43 11.05 -16.37
CA ALA A 125 15.92 12.05 -17.35
C ALA A 125 17.16 11.55 -18.12
N ASN A 126 17.99 10.71 -17.49
CA ASN A 126 19.14 10.07 -18.14
C ASN A 126 18.78 8.61 -18.45
N MET A 127 18.55 8.32 -19.73
CA MET A 127 18.21 6.97 -20.20
C MET A 127 19.31 5.93 -19.92
N ALA A 128 20.57 6.34 -19.76
CA ALA A 128 21.67 5.43 -19.40
C ALA A 128 21.49 4.82 -18.00
N ASN A 129 20.70 5.44 -17.13
CA ASN A 129 20.38 4.90 -15.81
C ASN A 129 19.30 3.79 -15.86
N ILE A 130 18.64 3.57 -16.99
CA ILE A 130 17.73 2.45 -17.19
C ILE A 130 18.53 1.29 -17.77
N ASP A 131 19.06 0.47 -16.88
CA ASP A 131 19.96 -0.66 -17.22
C ASP A 131 19.24 -1.99 -16.98
N ALA A 132 18.81 -2.62 -18.06
CA ALA A 132 18.06 -3.88 -18.02
C ALA A 132 18.86 -5.01 -17.35
N ALA A 133 20.16 -5.09 -17.58
CA ALA A 133 21.01 -6.11 -16.96
C ALA A 133 21.14 -5.90 -15.45
N ALA A 134 21.28 -4.66 -15.00
CA ALA A 134 21.35 -4.33 -13.58
C ALA A 134 20.03 -4.66 -12.87
N VAL A 135 18.88 -4.37 -13.48
CA VAL A 135 17.56 -4.75 -12.94
C VAL A 135 17.47 -6.27 -12.81
N LYS A 136 17.80 -7.01 -13.87
CA LYS A 136 17.71 -8.48 -13.86
C LYS A 136 18.59 -9.09 -12.76
N GLN A 137 19.81 -8.61 -12.62
CA GLN A 137 20.73 -9.08 -11.56
C GLN A 137 20.18 -8.79 -10.15
N ALA A 138 19.63 -7.60 -9.93
CA ALA A 138 19.02 -7.24 -8.65
C ALA A 138 17.83 -8.14 -8.30
N VAL A 139 16.93 -8.39 -9.26
CA VAL A 139 15.77 -9.29 -9.09
C VAL A 139 16.24 -10.71 -8.77
N GLN A 140 17.28 -11.19 -9.45
CA GLN A 140 17.85 -12.53 -9.20
C GLN A 140 18.53 -12.66 -7.83
N ARG A 141 19.13 -11.57 -7.31
CA ARG A 141 19.74 -11.56 -5.97
C ARG A 141 18.68 -11.55 -4.85
N HIS A 142 17.54 -10.90 -5.08
CA HIS A 142 16.51 -10.69 -4.07
C HIS A 142 15.11 -11.09 -4.55
N PRO A 143 14.90 -12.35 -4.98
CA PRO A 143 13.64 -12.77 -5.60
C PRO A 143 12.45 -12.75 -4.62
N ASP A 144 12.72 -12.88 -3.31
CA ASP A 144 11.68 -12.86 -2.27
C ASP A 144 11.45 -11.45 -1.68
N PHE A 145 12.25 -10.46 -2.08
CA PHE A 145 12.15 -9.09 -1.62
C PHE A 145 11.61 -8.14 -2.69
N ILE A 146 12.11 -8.26 -3.92
CA ILE A 146 11.65 -7.48 -5.06
C ILE A 146 10.42 -8.16 -5.65
N VAL A 147 9.25 -7.53 -5.47
CA VAL A 147 7.94 -8.09 -5.88
C VAL A 147 7.36 -7.39 -7.11
N GLY A 148 8.06 -6.42 -7.65
CA GLY A 148 7.63 -5.66 -8.82
C GLY A 148 8.64 -4.60 -9.21
N LEU A 149 8.24 -3.79 -10.19
CA LEU A 149 9.03 -2.68 -10.73
C LEU A 149 8.27 -1.36 -10.52
N LYS A 150 9.02 -0.25 -10.54
CA LYS A 150 8.46 1.11 -10.41
C LYS A 150 8.99 2.02 -11.50
N ALA A 151 8.08 2.77 -12.16
CA ALA A 151 8.43 3.84 -13.08
C ALA A 151 7.61 5.09 -12.77
N ARG A 152 8.25 6.25 -12.61
CA ARG A 152 7.56 7.52 -12.41
C ARG A 152 7.45 8.28 -13.72
N MET A 153 6.22 8.41 -14.22
CA MET A 153 5.94 9.00 -15.52
C MET A 153 5.32 10.40 -15.36
N SER A 154 6.17 11.35 -15.02
CA SER A 154 5.82 12.77 -14.90
C SER A 154 6.90 13.63 -15.55
N SER A 155 6.54 14.79 -16.07
CA SER A 155 7.43 15.68 -16.83
C SER A 155 8.73 16.03 -16.10
N SER A 156 8.65 16.28 -14.79
CA SER A 156 9.82 16.58 -13.96
C SER A 156 10.77 15.36 -13.81
N VAL A 157 10.25 14.15 -13.96
CA VAL A 157 11.02 12.91 -13.77
C VAL A 157 11.67 12.45 -15.05
N VAL A 158 10.92 12.47 -16.16
CA VAL A 158 11.39 11.94 -17.45
C VAL A 158 12.21 12.94 -18.27
N GLY A 159 12.15 14.24 -17.92
CA GLY A 159 12.80 15.29 -18.69
C GLY A 159 12.33 15.30 -20.14
N GLU A 160 13.27 15.30 -21.08
CA GLU A 160 12.99 15.31 -22.53
C GLU A 160 12.59 13.95 -23.08
N ASN A 161 12.59 12.88 -22.27
CA ASN A 161 12.43 11.50 -22.76
C ASN A 161 10.98 11.10 -23.04
N GLY A 162 9.99 11.89 -22.59
CA GLY A 162 8.57 11.61 -22.82
C GLY A 162 8.16 10.22 -22.35
N ILE A 163 7.55 9.44 -23.24
CA ILE A 163 7.05 8.08 -22.95
C ILE A 163 8.15 6.99 -23.01
N THR A 164 9.32 7.29 -23.54
CA THR A 164 10.38 6.31 -23.79
C THR A 164 10.78 5.52 -22.53
N PRO A 165 10.93 6.12 -21.34
CA PRO A 165 11.24 5.35 -20.13
C PRO A 165 10.21 4.26 -19.81
N LEU A 166 8.92 4.51 -20.05
CA LEU A 166 7.87 3.50 -19.83
C LEU A 166 7.97 2.36 -20.84
N ALA A 167 8.24 2.64 -22.11
CA ALA A 167 8.47 1.60 -23.12
C ALA A 167 9.65 0.70 -22.72
N ARG A 168 10.73 1.29 -22.19
CA ARG A 168 11.88 0.54 -21.67
C ARG A 168 11.48 -0.29 -20.42
N ALA A 169 10.69 0.28 -19.52
CA ALA A 169 10.20 -0.45 -18.35
C ALA A 169 9.37 -1.68 -18.75
N LYS A 170 8.52 -1.57 -19.75
CA LYS A 170 7.72 -2.68 -20.27
C LYS A 170 8.60 -3.78 -20.87
N ALA A 171 9.65 -3.44 -21.60
CA ALA A 171 10.61 -4.41 -22.11
C ALA A 171 11.37 -5.12 -20.98
N ILE A 172 11.83 -4.38 -19.99
CA ILE A 172 12.48 -4.93 -18.78
C ILE A 172 11.53 -5.85 -18.01
N GLN A 173 10.27 -5.47 -17.85
CA GLN A 173 9.24 -6.29 -17.21
C GLN A 173 9.12 -7.67 -17.87
N GLN A 174 9.07 -7.72 -19.18
CA GLN A 174 8.98 -8.99 -19.94
C GLN A 174 10.20 -9.90 -19.71
N GLU A 175 11.36 -9.33 -19.49
CA GLU A 175 12.59 -10.08 -19.16
C GLU A 175 12.65 -10.55 -17.70
N ASN A 176 11.69 -10.14 -16.86
CA ASN A 176 11.63 -10.44 -15.43
C ASN A 176 10.27 -11.05 -15.04
N ASP A 177 9.85 -12.08 -15.75
CA ASP A 177 8.64 -12.88 -15.46
C ASP A 177 7.35 -12.04 -15.33
N ASP A 178 7.24 -11.01 -16.13
CA ASP A 178 6.10 -10.08 -16.11
C ASP A 178 5.76 -9.60 -14.70
N LEU A 179 6.76 -9.24 -13.91
CA LEU A 179 6.57 -8.67 -12.57
C LEU A 179 5.58 -7.50 -12.62
N PRO A 180 4.73 -7.32 -11.61
CA PRO A 180 3.87 -6.15 -11.53
C PRO A 180 4.67 -4.86 -11.71
N LEU A 181 4.22 -3.98 -12.60
CA LEU A 181 4.81 -2.66 -12.81
C LEU A 181 3.87 -1.60 -12.26
N MET A 182 4.32 -0.87 -11.24
CA MET A 182 3.60 0.29 -10.73
C MET A 182 4.10 1.55 -11.43
N VAL A 183 3.17 2.30 -12.02
CA VAL A 183 3.44 3.53 -12.75
C VAL A 183 2.84 4.72 -12.01
N HIS A 184 3.72 5.62 -11.56
CA HIS A 184 3.33 6.93 -11.04
C HIS A 184 2.89 7.82 -12.21
N ILE A 185 1.69 8.37 -12.11
CA ILE A 185 1.17 9.39 -13.03
C ILE A 185 1.20 10.76 -12.37
N GLY A 186 1.37 11.81 -13.16
CA GLY A 186 1.49 13.17 -12.63
C GLY A 186 1.30 14.21 -13.72
N ASN A 187 2.32 15.02 -13.98
CA ASN A 187 2.24 16.09 -14.98
C ASN A 187 2.56 15.60 -16.40
N ASN A 188 1.82 16.09 -17.38
CA ASN A 188 2.09 15.93 -18.79
C ASN A 188 3.29 16.81 -19.22
N PRO A 189 4.22 16.40 -20.09
CA PRO A 189 4.35 15.07 -20.70
C PRO A 189 4.93 13.99 -19.77
N PRO A 190 4.66 12.69 -20.00
CA PRO A 190 3.81 12.15 -21.06
C PRO A 190 2.32 12.27 -20.74
N ASN A 191 1.48 12.27 -21.76
CA ASN A 191 0.03 12.27 -21.59
C ASN A 191 -0.45 10.95 -20.97
N LEU A 192 -1.42 11.00 -20.08
CA LEU A 192 -1.97 9.82 -19.41
C LEU A 192 -2.52 8.79 -20.41
N ASP A 193 -3.07 9.22 -21.55
CA ASP A 193 -3.58 8.29 -22.55
C ASP A 193 -2.45 7.44 -23.16
N GLU A 194 -1.29 8.03 -23.42
CA GLU A 194 -0.10 7.31 -23.89
C GLU A 194 0.40 6.32 -22.84
N ILE A 195 0.41 6.72 -21.58
CA ILE A 195 0.79 5.85 -20.46
C ILE A 195 -0.16 4.66 -20.37
N ALA A 196 -1.46 4.91 -20.30
CA ALA A 196 -2.48 3.88 -20.13
C ALA A 196 -2.46 2.86 -21.27
N ASP A 197 -2.25 3.31 -22.51
CA ASP A 197 -2.25 2.44 -23.70
C ASP A 197 -1.04 1.48 -23.74
N LEU A 198 0.05 1.77 -23.03
CA LEU A 198 1.20 0.85 -22.91
C LEU A 198 1.02 -0.21 -21.81
N LEU A 199 0.07 -0.03 -20.91
CA LEU A 199 -0.08 -0.92 -19.76
C LEU A 199 -0.87 -2.19 -20.09
N SER A 200 -0.53 -3.26 -19.42
CA SER A 200 -1.12 -4.58 -19.61
C SER A 200 -1.67 -5.13 -18.28
N SER A 201 -2.35 -6.28 -18.32
CA SER A 201 -2.93 -6.93 -17.15
C SER A 201 -1.91 -7.07 -16.02
N GLY A 202 -2.30 -6.68 -14.82
CA GLY A 202 -1.46 -6.72 -13.62
C GLY A 202 -0.59 -5.49 -13.39
N ASP A 203 -0.46 -4.59 -14.37
CA ASP A 203 0.17 -3.30 -14.16
C ASP A 203 -0.71 -2.42 -13.27
N ILE A 204 -0.07 -1.48 -12.56
CA ILE A 204 -0.72 -0.66 -11.54
C ILE A 204 -0.50 0.82 -11.87
N ILE A 205 -1.59 1.57 -11.96
CA ILE A 205 -1.53 3.03 -12.00
C ILE A 205 -1.69 3.54 -10.57
N THR A 206 -0.62 4.14 -10.02
CA THR A 206 -0.69 4.79 -8.71
C THR A 206 -0.97 6.28 -8.85
N HIS A 207 -1.43 6.90 -7.78
CA HIS A 207 -1.96 8.26 -7.76
C HIS A 207 -3.22 8.40 -8.61
N CYS A 208 -4.05 7.36 -8.63
CA CYS A 208 -5.19 7.28 -9.53
C CYS A 208 -6.23 8.39 -9.31
N TYR A 209 -6.27 8.97 -8.11
CA TYR A 209 -7.19 10.08 -7.80
C TYR A 209 -6.47 11.42 -7.60
N ASN A 210 -5.33 11.63 -8.28
CA ASN A 210 -4.68 12.93 -8.24
C ASN A 210 -5.54 14.02 -8.91
N GLY A 211 -5.40 15.26 -8.44
CA GLY A 211 -6.17 16.39 -8.91
C GLY A 211 -5.52 17.20 -10.03
N LYS A 212 -4.38 16.78 -10.56
CA LYS A 212 -3.67 17.47 -11.64
C LYS A 212 -4.42 17.36 -12.98
N PRO A 213 -4.16 18.24 -13.97
CA PRO A 213 -4.86 18.16 -15.26
C PRO A 213 -4.72 16.84 -15.99
N ASN A 214 -3.59 16.14 -15.84
CA ASN A 214 -3.31 14.82 -16.43
C ASN A 214 -3.89 13.68 -15.57
N ARG A 215 -5.13 13.84 -15.11
CA ARG A 215 -5.87 12.92 -14.24
C ARG A 215 -6.69 11.91 -15.02
N ILE A 216 -7.24 10.91 -14.34
CA ILE A 216 -8.07 9.88 -14.97
C ILE A 216 -9.41 10.38 -15.52
N LEU A 217 -9.91 11.52 -15.01
CA LEU A 217 -11.12 12.16 -15.49
C LEU A 217 -10.79 13.20 -16.56
N ASN A 218 -11.61 13.29 -17.59
CA ASN A 218 -11.55 14.35 -18.59
C ASN A 218 -12.15 15.66 -18.02
N PRO A 219 -12.04 16.81 -18.74
CA PRO A 219 -12.63 18.07 -18.29
C PRO A 219 -14.13 18.04 -18.04
N ALA A 220 -14.87 17.11 -18.67
CA ALA A 220 -16.30 16.91 -18.45
C ALA A 220 -16.61 16.07 -17.19
N GLY A 221 -15.60 15.61 -16.48
CA GLY A 221 -15.78 14.76 -15.31
C GLY A 221 -16.12 13.30 -15.62
N GLU A 222 -15.83 12.86 -16.83
CA GLU A 222 -16.01 11.48 -17.29
C GLU A 222 -14.67 10.75 -17.24
N LEU A 223 -14.71 9.41 -17.08
CA LEU A 223 -13.50 8.60 -17.15
C LEU A 223 -12.93 8.64 -18.57
N ARG A 224 -11.62 8.87 -18.69
CA ARG A 224 -10.94 8.81 -19.99
C ARG A 224 -11.12 7.43 -20.62
N SER A 225 -11.35 7.39 -21.93
CA SER A 225 -11.53 6.13 -22.65
C SER A 225 -10.28 5.23 -22.61
N SER A 226 -9.08 5.83 -22.55
CA SER A 226 -7.83 5.10 -22.37
C SER A 226 -7.78 4.35 -21.04
N ILE A 227 -8.30 4.95 -19.96
CA ILE A 227 -8.39 4.33 -18.65
C ILE A 227 -9.44 3.22 -18.66
N THR A 228 -10.59 3.43 -19.28
CA THR A 228 -11.59 2.38 -19.46
C THR A 228 -11.00 1.16 -20.15
N ARG A 229 -10.26 1.35 -21.25
CA ARG A 229 -9.58 0.24 -21.95
C ARG A 229 -8.52 -0.44 -21.08
N ALA A 230 -7.74 0.34 -20.33
CA ALA A 230 -6.73 -0.20 -19.42
C ALA A 230 -7.38 -1.08 -18.34
N LEU A 231 -8.47 -0.63 -17.70
CA LEU A 231 -9.21 -1.41 -16.70
C LEU A 231 -9.77 -2.69 -17.30
N GLN A 232 -10.31 -2.64 -18.52
CA GLN A 232 -10.82 -3.82 -19.23
C GLN A 232 -9.72 -4.86 -19.52
N ARG A 233 -8.47 -4.42 -19.70
CA ARG A 233 -7.31 -5.31 -19.86
C ARG A 233 -6.81 -5.90 -18.54
N GLY A 234 -7.28 -5.41 -17.39
CA GLY A 234 -6.83 -5.86 -16.07
C GLY A 234 -5.75 -4.98 -15.43
N VAL A 235 -5.57 -3.74 -15.89
CA VAL A 235 -4.76 -2.73 -15.19
C VAL A 235 -5.47 -2.35 -13.89
N ARG A 236 -4.71 -2.18 -12.81
CA ARG A 236 -5.22 -1.91 -11.46
C ARG A 236 -4.99 -0.45 -11.10
N LEU A 237 -5.87 0.08 -10.24
CA LEU A 237 -5.77 1.44 -9.72
C LEU A 237 -5.32 1.41 -8.26
N ASP A 238 -4.29 2.18 -7.94
CA ASP A 238 -3.78 2.38 -6.60
C ASP A 238 -3.89 3.85 -6.18
N VAL A 239 -4.27 4.09 -4.95
CA VAL A 239 -4.50 5.45 -4.46
C VAL A 239 -3.21 6.25 -4.37
N GLY A 240 -2.18 5.74 -3.68
CA GLY A 240 -0.92 6.46 -3.51
C GLY A 240 -1.13 7.91 -3.08
N HIS A 241 -1.76 8.16 -1.93
CA HIS A 241 -2.24 9.47 -1.51
C HIS A 241 -1.18 10.58 -1.66
N GLY A 242 -0.02 10.40 -1.02
CA GLY A 242 1.11 11.31 -1.10
C GLY A 242 0.84 12.72 -0.62
N THR A 243 1.87 13.56 -0.80
CA THR A 243 1.79 14.99 -0.44
C THR A 243 0.99 15.82 -1.45
N ALA A 244 0.94 15.39 -2.72
CA ALA A 244 0.40 16.16 -3.84
C ALA A 244 -0.44 15.35 -4.84
N SER A 245 -0.91 14.16 -4.47
CA SER A 245 -1.44 13.20 -5.44
C SER A 245 -2.80 12.61 -5.07
N PHE A 246 -3.59 13.33 -4.29
CA PHE A 246 -4.93 12.91 -3.91
C PHE A 246 -5.89 14.11 -3.82
N SER A 247 -7.04 14.00 -4.49
CA SER A 247 -8.12 14.99 -4.47
C SER A 247 -9.43 14.33 -4.07
N PHE A 248 -10.10 14.89 -3.06
CA PHE A 248 -11.46 14.47 -2.68
C PHE A 248 -12.45 14.62 -3.83
N GLU A 249 -12.34 15.68 -4.61
CA GLU A 249 -13.21 15.91 -5.77
C GLU A 249 -13.09 14.76 -6.78
N VAL A 250 -11.87 14.43 -7.18
CA VAL A 250 -11.61 13.35 -8.15
C VAL A 250 -12.04 11.99 -7.58
N ALA A 251 -11.71 11.69 -6.33
CA ALA A 251 -12.08 10.42 -5.70
C ALA A 251 -13.60 10.26 -5.63
N ARG A 252 -14.32 11.27 -5.17
CA ARG A 252 -15.80 11.25 -5.11
C ARG A 252 -16.41 11.04 -6.48
N ARG A 253 -15.93 11.76 -7.48
CA ARG A 253 -16.45 11.64 -8.84
C ARG A 253 -16.20 10.27 -9.44
N ALA A 254 -14.98 9.75 -9.29
CA ALA A 254 -14.62 8.43 -9.76
C ALA A 254 -15.46 7.34 -9.09
N ILE A 255 -15.61 7.38 -7.77
CA ILE A 255 -16.42 6.42 -7.01
C ILE A 255 -17.90 6.49 -7.42
N ALA A 256 -18.44 7.69 -7.64
CA ALA A 256 -19.81 7.86 -8.14
C ALA A 256 -20.01 7.26 -9.53
N LEU A 257 -18.97 7.17 -10.35
CA LEU A 257 -18.96 6.48 -11.65
C LEU A 257 -18.72 4.97 -11.53
N GLY A 258 -18.59 4.43 -10.31
CA GLY A 258 -18.29 3.03 -10.07
C GLY A 258 -16.81 2.66 -10.21
N ILE A 259 -15.93 3.64 -10.27
CA ILE A 259 -14.47 3.43 -10.38
C ILE A 259 -13.86 3.45 -8.98
N LEU A 260 -13.88 2.27 -8.35
CA LEU A 260 -13.26 2.05 -7.04
C LEU A 260 -11.75 1.77 -7.19
N PRO A 261 -10.92 2.11 -6.19
CA PRO A 261 -9.52 1.71 -6.21
C PRO A 261 -9.42 0.20 -5.96
N HIS A 262 -8.42 -0.44 -6.54
CA HIS A 262 -8.05 -1.81 -6.21
C HIS A 262 -7.27 -1.84 -4.90
N THR A 263 -6.40 -0.86 -4.70
CA THR A 263 -5.62 -0.70 -3.47
C THR A 263 -5.71 0.71 -2.94
N ILE A 264 -5.76 0.83 -1.62
CA ILE A 264 -5.58 2.09 -0.90
C ILE A 264 -4.19 2.06 -0.31
N SER A 265 -3.37 3.03 -0.67
CA SER A 265 -2.00 3.16 -0.21
C SER A 265 -1.68 4.62 0.13
N SER A 266 -0.61 4.81 0.89
CA SER A 266 -0.36 6.09 1.52
C SER A 266 0.63 6.98 0.78
N ASP A 267 1.60 6.42 0.08
CA ASP A 267 2.78 7.15 -0.41
C ASP A 267 3.47 7.92 0.73
N ILE A 268 3.54 7.28 1.90
CA ILE A 268 4.04 7.86 3.14
C ILE A 268 5.57 7.88 3.16
N TYR A 269 6.11 8.96 3.69
CA TYR A 269 7.49 9.12 4.09
C TYR A 269 7.56 10.10 5.27
N CYS A 270 8.72 10.29 5.90
CA CYS A 270 8.83 10.99 7.17
C CYS A 270 8.12 12.37 7.18
N ARG A 271 8.26 13.16 6.12
CA ARG A 271 7.71 14.51 6.09
C ARG A 271 6.18 14.53 6.04
N ASN A 272 5.54 13.76 5.15
CA ASN A 272 4.07 13.75 5.08
C ASN A 272 3.43 12.92 6.19
N ARG A 273 4.21 12.08 6.88
CA ARG A 273 3.80 11.42 8.12
C ARG A 273 3.75 12.43 9.29
N ILE A 274 4.75 13.27 9.42
CA ILE A 274 4.89 14.22 10.54
C ILE A 274 4.04 15.48 10.30
N ASP A 275 4.16 16.09 9.13
CA ASP A 275 3.51 17.37 8.80
C ASP A 275 2.12 17.19 8.16
N GLY A 276 1.80 15.99 7.67
CA GLY A 276 0.59 15.72 6.88
C GLY A 276 0.82 15.99 5.39
N PRO A 277 -0.19 15.73 4.56
CA PRO A 277 -1.58 15.35 4.86
C PRO A 277 -1.80 13.85 5.09
N VAL A 278 -0.77 13.00 4.98
CA VAL A 278 -0.91 11.53 5.02
C VAL A 278 -1.08 11.01 6.44
N ARG A 279 -0.17 11.29 7.33
CA ARG A 279 -0.12 10.89 8.74
C ARG A 279 0.03 9.37 8.94
N SER A 280 -0.90 8.56 8.41
CA SER A 280 -0.90 7.09 8.49
C SER A 280 -1.80 6.48 7.42
N LEU A 281 -1.61 5.19 7.13
CA LEU A 281 -2.54 4.45 6.27
C LEU A 281 -3.97 4.46 6.84
N ALA A 282 -4.12 4.30 8.16
CA ALA A 282 -5.43 4.34 8.82
C ALA A 282 -6.20 5.63 8.54
N LEU A 283 -5.49 6.77 8.52
CA LEU A 283 -6.12 8.05 8.23
C LEU A 283 -6.50 8.16 6.75
N VAL A 284 -5.66 7.67 5.84
CA VAL A 284 -6.00 7.59 4.41
C VAL A 284 -7.23 6.71 4.19
N MET A 285 -7.27 5.52 4.81
CA MET A 285 -8.44 4.64 4.77
C MET A 285 -9.71 5.32 5.29
N SER A 286 -9.60 6.10 6.36
CA SER A 286 -10.73 6.85 6.95
C SER A 286 -11.30 7.89 5.99
N LYS A 287 -10.47 8.48 5.11
CA LYS A 287 -10.95 9.38 4.04
C LYS A 287 -11.89 8.65 3.08
N PHE A 288 -11.59 7.39 2.74
CA PHE A 288 -12.44 6.60 1.85
C PHE A 288 -13.76 6.18 2.50
N LEU A 289 -13.77 5.88 3.79
CA LEU A 289 -15.03 5.71 4.54
C LEU A 289 -15.87 6.99 4.51
N ALA A 290 -15.24 8.14 4.72
CA ALA A 290 -15.93 9.44 4.73
C ALA A 290 -16.52 9.83 3.37
N ILE A 291 -15.97 9.35 2.27
CA ILE A 291 -16.50 9.59 0.91
C ILE A 291 -17.44 8.48 0.41
N GLY A 292 -17.76 7.49 1.26
CA GLY A 292 -18.86 6.56 1.01
C GLY A 292 -18.49 5.13 0.67
N MET A 293 -17.22 4.75 0.71
CA MET A 293 -16.84 3.32 0.65
C MET A 293 -17.25 2.62 1.95
N THR A 294 -17.66 1.37 1.85
CA THR A 294 -17.97 0.55 3.02
C THR A 294 -16.71 0.06 3.74
N LEU A 295 -16.82 -0.30 5.01
CA LEU A 295 -15.70 -0.86 5.76
C LEU A 295 -15.11 -2.11 5.09
N PRO A 296 -15.90 -3.10 4.65
CA PRO A 296 -15.36 -4.24 3.91
C PRO A 296 -14.60 -3.84 2.65
N GLN A 297 -15.11 -2.90 1.85
CA GLN A 297 -14.43 -2.42 0.64
C GLN A 297 -13.07 -1.78 0.95
N VAL A 298 -13.02 -0.94 1.98
CA VAL A 298 -11.77 -0.27 2.39
C VAL A 298 -10.75 -1.29 2.90
N ILE A 299 -11.17 -2.25 3.71
CA ILE A 299 -10.28 -3.29 4.24
C ILE A 299 -9.78 -4.21 3.11
N ASP A 300 -10.62 -4.59 2.16
CA ASP A 300 -10.19 -5.39 1.00
C ASP A 300 -9.06 -4.70 0.21
N CYS A 301 -9.12 -3.38 0.08
CA CYS A 301 -8.09 -2.59 -0.60
C CYS A 301 -6.72 -2.60 0.08
N VAL A 302 -6.64 -2.92 1.36
CA VAL A 302 -5.38 -2.99 2.14
C VAL A 302 -5.05 -4.41 2.59
N THR A 303 -5.77 -5.40 2.13
CA THR A 303 -5.57 -6.81 2.50
C THR A 303 -5.53 -7.69 1.26
N VAL A 304 -6.64 -8.33 0.91
CA VAL A 304 -6.69 -9.30 -0.19
C VAL A 304 -6.29 -8.70 -1.53
N SER A 305 -6.80 -7.52 -1.86
CA SER A 305 -6.53 -6.89 -3.15
C SER A 305 -5.05 -6.45 -3.30
N ALA A 306 -4.45 -5.95 -2.22
CA ALA A 306 -3.04 -5.61 -2.19
C ALA A 306 -2.14 -6.86 -2.33
N ALA A 307 -2.46 -7.94 -1.60
CA ALA A 307 -1.72 -9.19 -1.68
C ALA A 307 -1.80 -9.83 -3.08
N GLU A 308 -2.98 -9.87 -3.68
CA GLU A 308 -3.18 -10.41 -5.02
C GLU A 308 -2.45 -9.59 -6.09
N GLY A 309 -2.54 -8.26 -6.02
CA GLY A 309 -1.90 -7.36 -6.99
C GLY A 309 -0.39 -7.48 -7.04
N LEU A 310 0.24 -7.82 -5.93
CA LEU A 310 1.69 -7.99 -5.81
C LEU A 310 2.11 -9.45 -5.65
N ARG A 311 1.19 -10.40 -5.85
CA ARG A 311 1.45 -11.85 -5.81
C ARG A 311 2.06 -12.31 -4.48
N LEU A 312 1.64 -11.69 -3.36
CA LEU A 312 2.11 -12.07 -2.03
C LEU A 312 1.37 -13.30 -1.55
N SER A 313 2.07 -14.42 -1.43
CA SER A 313 1.46 -15.68 -1.02
C SER A 313 1.15 -15.71 0.48
N ARG A 314 0.01 -16.35 0.84
CA ARG A 314 -0.43 -16.54 2.23
C ARG A 314 -0.59 -15.28 3.05
N LYS A 315 -0.95 -14.19 2.39
CA LYS A 315 -1.25 -12.88 2.98
C LYS A 315 -2.61 -12.36 2.52
N GLY A 316 -3.15 -11.41 3.26
CA GLY A 316 -4.34 -10.67 2.91
C GLY A 316 -5.66 -11.36 3.22
N ARG A 317 -5.66 -12.56 3.81
CA ARG A 317 -6.88 -13.32 4.17
C ARG A 317 -6.79 -13.88 5.59
N LEU A 318 -7.93 -13.93 6.27
CA LEU A 318 -8.11 -14.71 7.49
C LEU A 318 -8.48 -16.14 7.08
N GLU A 319 -7.48 -16.97 6.83
CA GLU A 319 -7.65 -18.34 6.35
C GLU A 319 -6.64 -19.25 7.05
N VAL A 320 -7.09 -20.46 7.41
CA VAL A 320 -6.22 -21.45 8.04
C VAL A 320 -5.03 -21.78 7.14
N GLY A 321 -3.82 -21.75 7.70
CA GLY A 321 -2.57 -21.95 6.99
C GLY A 321 -1.93 -20.67 6.43
N PHE A 322 -2.65 -19.54 6.42
CA PHE A 322 -2.09 -18.24 6.08
C PHE A 322 -1.20 -17.70 7.21
N ASN A 323 -0.32 -16.78 6.88
CA ASN A 323 0.49 -16.12 7.89
C ASN A 323 -0.40 -15.44 8.92
N ALA A 324 -0.04 -15.54 10.19
CA ALA A 324 -0.74 -14.86 11.27
C ALA A 324 -0.30 -13.39 11.31
N ASP A 325 -0.64 -12.67 10.23
CA ASP A 325 -0.51 -11.23 10.10
C ASP A 325 -1.92 -10.64 10.24
N LEU A 326 -2.15 -9.93 11.33
CA LEU A 326 -3.47 -9.39 11.70
C LEU A 326 -3.35 -7.95 12.13
N THR A 327 -4.40 -7.16 11.85
CA THR A 327 -4.57 -5.83 12.42
C THR A 327 -5.80 -5.81 13.31
N LEU A 328 -5.61 -5.36 14.56
CA LEU A 328 -6.64 -5.17 15.56
C LEU A 328 -6.98 -3.69 15.63
N PHE A 329 -8.23 -3.32 15.37
CA PHE A 329 -8.63 -1.93 15.26
C PHE A 329 -10.06 -1.67 15.72
N ARG A 330 -10.40 -0.41 15.89
CA ARG A 330 -11.77 0.06 16.12
C ARG A 330 -12.17 1.05 15.04
N LEU A 331 -13.45 1.10 14.76
CA LEU A 331 -14.09 2.22 14.07
C LEU A 331 -14.69 3.12 15.16
N GLU A 332 -14.07 4.27 15.39
CA GLU A 332 -14.47 5.18 16.46
C GLU A 332 -15.31 6.32 15.91
N HIS A 333 -16.41 6.60 16.61
CA HIS A 333 -17.13 7.85 16.41
C HIS A 333 -16.30 8.99 17.00
N ARG A 334 -15.50 9.60 16.12
CA ARG A 334 -14.62 10.72 16.46
C ARG A 334 -14.67 11.73 15.32
N PRO A 335 -15.56 12.74 15.41
CA PRO A 335 -15.64 13.77 14.39
C PRO A 335 -14.27 14.40 14.12
N THR A 336 -13.79 14.24 12.91
CA THR A 336 -12.42 14.63 12.52
C THR A 336 -12.44 15.34 11.18
N LEU A 337 -11.73 16.46 11.11
CA LEU A 337 -11.52 17.15 9.85
C LEU A 337 -10.35 16.50 9.09
N LEU A 338 -10.67 15.87 7.98
CA LEU A 338 -9.69 15.23 7.10
C LEU A 338 -9.33 16.19 5.95
N VAL A 339 -8.08 16.18 5.54
CA VAL A 339 -7.56 17.08 4.50
C VAL A 339 -6.94 16.26 3.39
N ASP A 340 -7.20 16.63 2.13
CA ASP A 340 -6.56 16.02 0.96
C ASP A 340 -5.22 16.70 0.62
N ALA A 341 -4.63 16.31 -0.52
CA ALA A 341 -3.37 16.88 -0.98
C ALA A 341 -3.51 18.26 -1.63
N GLU A 342 -4.73 18.74 -1.87
CA GLU A 342 -5.05 20.06 -2.42
C GLU A 342 -5.54 21.04 -1.35
N LYS A 343 -5.48 20.64 -0.06
CA LYS A 343 -5.94 21.40 1.11
C LYS A 343 -7.47 21.52 1.22
N GLU A 344 -8.21 20.75 0.42
CA GLU A 344 -9.64 20.60 0.63
C GLU A 344 -9.90 19.75 1.88
N SER A 345 -10.93 20.11 2.61
CA SER A 345 -11.27 19.42 3.86
C SER A 345 -12.61 18.71 3.79
N LEU A 346 -12.72 17.63 4.55
CA LEU A 346 -13.89 16.81 4.67
C LEU A 346 -14.11 16.43 6.14
N GLN A 347 -15.31 16.66 6.64
CA GLN A 347 -15.70 16.19 7.98
C GLN A 347 -16.02 14.70 7.94
N ALA A 348 -15.28 13.91 8.70
CA ALA A 348 -15.57 12.52 8.96
C ALA A 348 -16.19 12.35 10.34
N ASP A 349 -17.24 11.54 10.43
CA ASP A 349 -17.87 11.21 11.73
C ASP A 349 -17.13 10.07 12.43
N ASN A 350 -16.56 9.17 11.65
CA ASN A 350 -15.86 7.99 12.14
C ASN A 350 -14.46 7.89 11.54
N ILE A 351 -13.51 7.42 12.35
CA ILE A 351 -12.15 7.12 11.91
C ILE A 351 -11.74 5.72 12.33
N LEU A 352 -10.83 5.13 11.57
CA LEU A 352 -10.17 3.87 11.91
C LEU A 352 -9.04 4.13 12.91
N VAL A 353 -9.05 3.39 14.00
CA VAL A 353 -8.05 3.49 15.07
C VAL A 353 -7.40 2.12 15.27
N PRO A 354 -6.22 1.88 14.69
CA PRO A 354 -5.48 0.65 14.94
C PRO A 354 -4.94 0.63 16.38
N LEU A 355 -5.14 -0.50 17.06
CA LEU A 355 -4.68 -0.73 18.42
C LEU A 355 -3.45 -1.62 18.48
N ALA A 356 -3.36 -2.59 17.58
CA ALA A 356 -2.24 -3.51 17.51
C ALA A 356 -2.11 -4.11 16.13
N ALA A 357 -0.90 -4.56 15.83
CA ALA A 357 -0.61 -5.46 14.73
C ALA A 357 -0.02 -6.76 15.28
N ILE A 358 -0.38 -7.88 14.67
CA ILE A 358 0.28 -9.16 14.88
C ILE A 358 0.97 -9.51 13.58
N ARG A 359 2.27 -9.78 13.64
CA ARG A 359 3.06 -10.22 12.49
C ARG A 359 3.70 -11.57 12.79
N ALA A 360 3.43 -12.55 11.95
CA ALA A 360 3.89 -13.92 12.13
C ALA A 360 3.63 -14.44 13.56
N GLY A 361 2.46 -14.09 14.11
CA GLY A 361 2.04 -14.48 15.46
C GLY A 361 2.58 -13.64 16.62
N LYS A 362 3.47 -12.67 16.36
CA LYS A 362 4.00 -11.78 17.38
C LYS A 362 3.23 -10.45 17.39
N GLY A 363 2.75 -10.07 18.59
CA GLY A 363 1.95 -8.86 18.78
C GLY A 363 2.78 -7.61 19.05
N TYR A 364 2.29 -6.47 18.54
CA TYR A 364 2.89 -5.14 18.70
C TYR A 364 1.76 -4.14 18.93
N LEU A 365 1.82 -3.39 20.00
CA LEU A 365 0.87 -2.30 20.25
C LEU A 365 1.22 -1.09 19.39
N THR A 366 0.20 -0.41 18.87
CA THR A 366 0.34 0.94 18.33
C THR A 366 0.49 1.95 19.47
N GLU A 367 0.73 3.22 19.15
CA GLU A 367 0.74 4.29 20.14
C GLU A 367 -0.59 4.35 20.91
N GLN A 368 -1.71 4.29 20.20
CA GLN A 368 -3.04 4.28 20.82
C GLN A 368 -3.26 3.04 21.68
N GLY A 369 -2.89 1.87 21.18
CA GLY A 369 -3.00 0.63 21.94
C GLY A 369 -2.14 0.63 23.20
N SER A 370 -0.95 1.22 23.14
CA SER A 370 -0.06 1.38 24.29
C SER A 370 -0.64 2.35 25.33
N ALA A 371 -1.18 3.48 24.88
CA ALA A 371 -1.81 4.47 25.76
C ALA A 371 -3.03 3.92 26.52
N GLU A 372 -3.75 2.99 25.89
CA GLU A 372 -4.92 2.34 26.49
C GLU A 372 -4.60 1.03 27.23
N HIS A 373 -3.35 0.56 27.22
CA HIS A 373 -2.98 -0.78 27.67
C HIS A 373 -3.89 -1.85 27.07
N ALA A 374 -4.15 -1.74 25.75
CA ALA A 374 -5.22 -2.46 25.07
C ALA A 374 -5.08 -3.98 25.15
N PHE A 375 -3.85 -4.48 25.02
CA PHE A 375 -3.56 -5.91 25.02
C PHE A 375 -2.23 -6.18 25.73
N ASP A 376 -2.17 -7.32 26.39
CA ASP A 376 -0.94 -7.90 26.90
C ASP A 376 -0.52 -9.04 25.94
N PHE A 377 0.48 -8.82 25.11
CA PHE A 377 1.00 -9.80 24.15
C PHE A 377 2.16 -10.63 24.72
#